data_c7b85e4bc52a4cccf19090c418ceecbb
#
_entry.id   c7b85e4bc52a4cccf19090c418ceecbb
#
_cell.length_a   1.000
_cell.length_b   1.000
_cell.length_c   1.000
_cell.angle_alpha   90.00
_cell.angle_beta   90.00
_cell.angle_gamma   90.00
#
_symmetry.space_group_name_H-M   'P 1'
#
loop_
_entity.id
_entity.type
_entity.pdbx_description
1 polymer ?
#
loop_
_entity_poly.entity_id
_entity_poly.type
_entity_poly.pdbx_seq_one_letter_code
_entity_poly.pdbx_strand_id
1 'polypeptide(L)'
;VSGTLIARRRLLLLAPLAVVAAGGAAFWTMLDRMEEGRFDPHDIGNPMLGKPIPDFSLEGIAPSVGFSNRDVIAAAQTQPILLNFFMSTCIPCAEEADTLAALSKQGVPIWGIAWEDPADKAAAFLTRFGNPFGRVAADKDGSTAINFGLYGVPESYLIDRSGRIVWHMAGALNDAVIEHELMPAFVRAKS
;
A
#
# COMPACT_ATOMS: atom_id res chain seq x y z
N VAL A 1 -11.71 59.03 26.66
CA VAL A 1 -10.61 58.49 25.83
C VAL A 1 -9.99 57.20 26.45
N SER A 2 -10.28 56.88 27.74
CA SER A 2 -9.63 55.75 28.45
C SER A 2 -10.22 54.36 28.14
N GLY A 3 -11.44 54.24 27.63
CA GLY A 3 -12.11 52.93 27.41
C GLY A 3 -11.55 52.11 26.27
N THR A 4 -11.08 52.74 25.18
CA THR A 4 -10.58 52.11 23.99
C THR A 4 -9.18 51.48 24.17
N LEU A 5 -8.36 52.02 25.05
CA LEU A 5 -7.02 51.51 25.37
C LEU A 5 -7.08 50.21 26.19
N ILE A 6 -8.03 50.13 27.14
CA ILE A 6 -8.24 48.95 27.98
C ILE A 6 -8.78 47.77 27.13
N ALA A 7 -9.70 48.06 26.18
CA ALA A 7 -10.24 47.05 25.29
C ALA A 7 -9.16 46.46 24.33
N ARG A 8 -8.30 47.32 23.77
CA ARG A 8 -7.17 46.88 22.91
C ARG A 8 -6.17 46.05 23.67
N ARG A 9 -5.82 46.41 24.91
CA ARG A 9 -4.88 45.66 25.75
C ARG A 9 -5.42 44.26 26.12
N ARG A 10 -6.72 44.15 26.43
CA ARG A 10 -7.38 42.86 26.69
C ARG A 10 -7.46 42.01 25.45
N LEU A 11 -7.70 42.56 24.28
CA LEU A 11 -7.72 41.84 23.00
C LEU A 11 -6.34 41.27 22.65
N LEU A 12 -5.27 42.04 22.87
CA LEU A 12 -3.90 41.57 22.64
C LEU A 12 -3.48 40.43 23.61
N LEU A 13 -4.00 40.41 24.84
CA LEU A 13 -3.74 39.35 25.81
C LEU A 13 -4.57 38.09 25.52
N LEU A 14 -5.73 38.21 24.89
CA LEU A 14 -6.60 37.08 24.52
C LEU A 14 -6.27 36.47 23.17
N ALA A 15 -5.60 37.21 22.27
CA ALA A 15 -5.24 36.74 20.94
C ALA A 15 -4.41 35.43 20.95
N PRO A 16 -3.32 35.29 21.76
CA PRO A 16 -2.57 34.05 21.79
C PRO A 16 -3.39 32.88 22.35
N LEU A 17 -4.29 33.12 23.31
CA LEU A 17 -5.17 32.09 23.84
C LEU A 17 -6.17 31.60 22.80
N ALA A 18 -6.72 32.52 21.98
CA ALA A 18 -7.62 32.20 20.91
C ALA A 18 -6.92 31.37 19.81
N VAL A 19 -5.66 31.66 19.48
CA VAL A 19 -4.85 30.90 18.53
C VAL A 19 -4.61 29.47 19.04
N VAL A 20 -4.24 29.32 20.31
CA VAL A 20 -4.03 28.00 20.93
C VAL A 20 -5.33 27.22 20.98
N ALA A 21 -6.44 27.85 21.34
CA ALA A 21 -7.75 27.17 21.35
C ALA A 21 -8.21 26.74 19.96
N ALA A 22 -8.02 27.58 18.94
CA ALA A 22 -8.34 27.24 17.55
C ALA A 22 -7.44 26.12 17.00
N GLY A 23 -6.13 26.17 17.30
CA GLY A 23 -5.18 25.10 16.95
C GLY A 23 -5.50 23.78 17.62
N GLY A 24 -5.85 23.82 18.91
CA GLY A 24 -6.28 22.62 19.67
C GLY A 24 -7.56 22.02 19.12
N ALA A 25 -8.55 22.84 18.78
CA ALA A 25 -9.80 22.38 18.17
C ALA A 25 -9.55 21.75 16.77
N ALA A 26 -8.71 22.40 15.95
CA ALA A 26 -8.34 21.85 14.64
C ALA A 26 -7.60 20.51 14.75
N PHE A 27 -6.67 20.42 15.71
CA PHE A 27 -5.94 19.18 16.00
C PHE A 27 -6.89 18.07 16.49
N TRP A 28 -7.82 18.41 17.40
CA TRP A 28 -8.81 17.45 17.88
C TRP A 28 -9.71 16.93 16.75
N THR A 29 -10.20 17.82 15.88
CA THR A 29 -11.01 17.40 14.71
C THR A 29 -10.22 16.55 13.71
N MET A 30 -8.91 16.76 13.62
CA MET A 30 -8.04 15.93 12.79
C MET A 30 -7.89 14.52 13.39
N LEU A 31 -7.68 14.41 14.71
CA LEU A 31 -7.61 13.10 15.39
C LEU A 31 -8.92 12.32 15.26
N ASP A 32 -10.05 12.99 15.48
CA ASP A 32 -11.40 12.39 15.34
C ASP A 32 -11.64 11.84 13.94
N ARG A 33 -11.21 12.56 12.90
CA ARG A 33 -11.27 12.08 11.51
C ARG A 33 -10.34 10.91 11.21
N MET A 34 -9.20 10.83 11.91
CA MET A 34 -8.29 9.67 11.79
C MET A 34 -8.92 8.43 12.44
N GLU A 35 -9.54 8.56 13.62
CA GLU A 35 -10.25 7.44 14.28
C GLU A 35 -11.43 6.94 13.44
N GLU A 36 -12.14 7.82 12.74
CA GLU A 36 -13.24 7.48 11.84
C GLU A 36 -12.78 6.95 10.46
N GLY A 37 -11.46 6.84 10.21
CA GLY A 37 -10.90 6.41 8.93
C GLY A 37 -11.17 7.37 7.76
N ARG A 38 -11.61 8.60 8.04
CA ARG A 38 -11.90 9.63 7.01
C ARG A 38 -10.69 10.48 6.64
N PHE A 39 -9.60 10.34 7.37
CA PHE A 39 -8.32 10.98 7.10
C PHE A 39 -7.20 10.02 7.50
N ASP A 40 -6.55 9.42 6.50
CA ASP A 40 -5.32 8.68 6.68
C ASP A 40 -4.15 9.56 6.22
N PRO A 41 -3.27 10.01 7.13
CA PRO A 41 -2.09 10.79 6.77
C PRO A 41 -1.08 9.99 5.92
N HIS A 42 -1.22 8.66 5.84
CA HIS A 42 -0.41 7.78 5.02
C HIS A 42 -1.06 7.48 3.65
N ASP A 43 -2.33 7.87 3.44
CA ASP A 43 -2.99 7.81 2.13
C ASP A 43 -2.43 8.92 1.22
N ILE A 44 -1.16 8.81 0.94
CA ILE A 44 -0.52 9.55 -0.14
C ILE A 44 -0.91 8.76 -1.39
N GLY A 45 -1.93 9.23 -2.11
CA GLY A 45 -2.39 8.57 -3.32
C GLY A 45 -1.22 8.17 -4.21
N ASN A 46 -1.07 6.87 -4.47
CA ASN A 46 0.06 6.38 -5.26
C ASN A 46 0.05 7.04 -6.65
N PRO A 47 1.13 7.71 -7.07
CA PRO A 47 1.20 8.43 -8.34
C PRO A 47 1.05 7.53 -9.56
N MET A 48 1.17 6.21 -9.37
CA MET A 48 1.02 5.20 -10.42
C MET A 48 -0.43 4.71 -10.60
N LEU A 49 -1.35 5.08 -9.73
CA LEU A 49 -2.75 4.68 -9.88
C LEU A 49 -3.33 5.17 -11.21
N GLY A 50 -3.95 4.27 -11.98
CA GLY A 50 -4.48 4.52 -13.33
C GLY A 50 -3.43 4.49 -14.44
N LYS A 51 -2.13 4.36 -14.12
CA LYS A 51 -1.04 4.27 -15.12
C LYS A 51 -0.71 2.82 -15.50
N PRO A 52 -0.10 2.59 -16.67
CA PRO A 52 0.50 1.31 -17.00
C PRO A 52 1.56 0.94 -15.96
N ILE A 53 1.72 -0.38 -15.70
CA ILE A 53 2.83 -0.83 -14.85
C ILE A 53 4.17 -0.48 -15.50
N PRO A 54 5.18 -0.10 -14.70
CA PRO A 54 6.53 0.19 -15.19
C PRO A 54 7.17 -1.01 -15.88
N ASP A 55 8.16 -0.76 -16.73
CA ASP A 55 9.00 -1.82 -17.27
C ASP A 55 9.92 -2.39 -16.20
N PHE A 56 9.96 -3.70 -16.08
CA PHE A 56 10.89 -4.43 -15.23
C PHE A 56 11.11 -5.86 -15.72
N SER A 57 12.21 -6.48 -15.29
CA SER A 57 12.50 -7.89 -15.46
C SER A 57 13.30 -8.38 -14.28
N LEU A 58 12.73 -9.27 -13.47
CA LEU A 58 13.28 -9.70 -12.20
C LEU A 58 13.64 -11.19 -12.20
N GLU A 59 14.72 -11.53 -11.52
CA GLU A 59 15.12 -12.92 -11.31
C GLU A 59 14.20 -13.61 -10.29
N GLY A 60 13.92 -14.88 -10.50
CA GLY A 60 13.09 -15.67 -9.60
C GLY A 60 13.79 -16.01 -8.30
N ILE A 61 13.01 -16.17 -7.25
CA ILE A 61 13.43 -16.78 -6.00
C ILE A 61 13.05 -18.25 -6.07
N ALA A 62 14.05 -19.15 -6.04
CA ALA A 62 13.84 -20.57 -6.21
C ALA A 62 12.80 -21.16 -5.21
N PRO A 63 11.91 -22.07 -5.66
CA PRO A 63 11.86 -22.71 -6.99
C PRO A 63 11.12 -21.90 -8.08
N SER A 64 10.69 -20.67 -7.80
CA SER A 64 9.97 -19.82 -8.74
C SER A 64 10.87 -19.35 -9.88
N VAL A 65 10.32 -19.30 -11.08
CA VAL A 65 10.92 -18.62 -12.23
C VAL A 65 10.65 -17.12 -12.10
N GLY A 66 11.63 -16.28 -12.45
CA GLY A 66 11.46 -14.83 -12.48
C GLY A 66 10.35 -14.37 -13.41
N PHE A 67 10.02 -13.10 -13.36
CA PHE A 67 9.01 -12.53 -14.23
C PHE A 67 9.28 -11.06 -14.57
N SER A 68 8.67 -10.61 -15.64
CA SER A 68 8.72 -9.24 -16.15
C SER A 68 7.33 -8.61 -16.13
N ASN A 69 7.26 -7.30 -16.40
CA ASN A 69 6.00 -6.60 -16.65
C ASN A 69 5.20 -7.24 -17.79
N ARG A 70 5.87 -7.76 -18.84
CA ARG A 70 5.20 -8.46 -19.95
C ARG A 70 4.52 -9.74 -19.48
N ASP A 71 5.14 -10.49 -18.57
CA ASP A 71 4.55 -11.70 -17.98
C ASP A 71 3.31 -11.36 -17.16
N VAL A 72 3.38 -10.27 -16.38
CA VAL A 72 2.22 -9.77 -15.59
C VAL A 72 1.09 -9.38 -16.51
N ILE A 73 1.35 -8.59 -17.56
CA ILE A 73 0.34 -8.15 -18.54
C ILE A 73 -0.27 -9.37 -19.26
N ALA A 74 0.55 -10.33 -19.67
CA ALA A 74 0.07 -11.55 -20.33
C ALA A 74 -0.84 -12.38 -19.41
N ALA A 75 -0.48 -12.55 -18.14
CA ALA A 75 -1.29 -13.24 -17.16
C ALA A 75 -2.59 -12.47 -16.84
N ALA A 76 -2.51 -11.14 -16.78
CA ALA A 76 -3.65 -10.27 -16.51
C ALA A 76 -4.73 -10.31 -17.60
N GLN A 77 -4.40 -10.76 -18.84
CA GLN A 77 -5.40 -10.99 -19.90
C GLN A 77 -6.46 -12.03 -19.49
N THR A 78 -6.10 -12.99 -18.65
CA THR A 78 -7.02 -14.03 -18.16
C THR A 78 -7.82 -13.52 -16.95
N GLN A 79 -7.13 -12.96 -15.98
CA GLN A 79 -7.74 -12.34 -14.79
C GLN A 79 -6.76 -11.36 -14.13
N PRO A 80 -7.25 -10.31 -13.43
CA PRO A 80 -6.39 -9.33 -12.78
C PRO A 80 -5.36 -9.97 -11.86
N ILE A 81 -4.16 -9.41 -11.81
CA ILE A 81 -3.04 -9.90 -10.98
C ILE A 81 -2.84 -8.95 -9.80
N LEU A 82 -2.75 -9.49 -8.60
CA LEU A 82 -2.31 -8.77 -7.42
C LEU A 82 -0.78 -8.90 -7.30
N LEU A 83 -0.05 -7.79 -7.45
CA LEU A 83 1.36 -7.73 -7.11
C LEU A 83 1.49 -7.30 -5.65
N ASN A 84 2.25 -8.04 -4.86
CA ASN A 84 2.54 -7.71 -3.46
C ASN A 84 4.05 -7.57 -3.27
N PHE A 85 4.47 -6.44 -2.74
CA PHE A 85 5.86 -6.18 -2.36
C PHE A 85 6.04 -6.53 -0.89
N PHE A 86 7.09 -7.31 -0.59
CA PHE A 86 7.40 -7.77 0.75
C PHE A 86 8.90 -7.79 1.04
N MET A 87 9.28 -8.04 2.29
CA MET A 87 10.65 -8.20 2.74
C MET A 87 10.70 -9.20 3.89
N SER A 88 11.75 -10.00 4.01
CA SER A 88 11.89 -11.04 5.04
C SER A 88 11.97 -10.49 6.47
N THR A 89 12.35 -9.23 6.65
CA THR A 89 12.44 -8.55 7.94
C THR A 89 11.19 -7.76 8.32
N CYS A 90 10.19 -7.75 7.47
CA CYS A 90 8.96 -6.98 7.62
C CYS A 90 7.96 -7.73 8.51
N ILE A 91 7.67 -7.20 9.70
CA ILE A 91 6.70 -7.79 10.63
C ILE A 91 5.28 -7.76 10.06
N PRO A 92 4.75 -6.62 9.54
CA PRO A 92 3.41 -6.58 8.93
C PRO A 92 3.26 -7.53 7.74
N CYS A 93 4.34 -7.80 6.98
CA CYS A 93 4.30 -8.78 5.88
C CYS A 93 4.11 -10.21 6.40
N ALA A 94 4.67 -10.54 7.57
CA ALA A 94 4.45 -11.83 8.21
C ALA A 94 3.02 -11.97 8.76
N GLU A 95 2.46 -10.87 9.27
CA GLU A 95 1.09 -10.82 9.80
C GLU A 95 0.04 -10.99 8.68
N GLU A 96 0.27 -10.47 7.47
CA GLU A 96 -0.67 -10.61 6.35
C GLU A 96 -0.54 -11.94 5.59
N ALA A 97 0.46 -12.78 5.88
CA ALA A 97 0.73 -14.01 5.12
C ALA A 97 -0.47 -14.96 5.05
N ASP A 98 -1.16 -15.18 6.17
CA ASP A 98 -2.36 -16.02 6.22
C ASP A 98 -3.51 -15.42 5.42
N THR A 99 -3.66 -14.10 5.44
CA THR A 99 -4.66 -13.34 4.67
C THR A 99 -4.41 -13.49 3.16
N LEU A 100 -3.17 -13.31 2.71
CA LEU A 100 -2.78 -13.55 1.32
C LEU A 100 -3.00 -15.01 0.90
N ALA A 101 -2.68 -15.98 1.78
CA ALA A 101 -2.90 -17.39 1.52
C ALA A 101 -4.40 -17.72 1.37
N ALA A 102 -5.26 -17.12 2.18
CA ALA A 102 -6.71 -17.26 2.06
C ALA A 102 -7.23 -16.65 0.74
N LEU A 103 -6.75 -15.47 0.38
CA LEU A 103 -7.11 -14.78 -0.85
C LEU A 103 -6.67 -15.56 -2.11
N SER A 104 -5.47 -16.13 -2.09
CA SER A 104 -4.97 -17.01 -3.17
C SER A 104 -5.85 -18.26 -3.34
N LYS A 105 -6.29 -18.88 -2.22
CA LYS A 105 -7.23 -20.03 -2.25
C LYS A 105 -8.62 -19.66 -2.80
N GLN A 106 -9.03 -18.41 -2.70
CA GLN A 106 -10.25 -17.89 -3.31
C GLN A 106 -10.11 -17.63 -4.82
N GLY A 107 -8.93 -17.90 -5.40
CA GLY A 107 -8.68 -17.80 -6.82
C GLY A 107 -8.19 -16.42 -7.29
N VAL A 108 -7.72 -15.56 -6.39
CA VAL A 108 -7.02 -14.32 -6.77
C VAL A 108 -5.57 -14.68 -7.05
N PRO A 109 -5.04 -14.45 -8.27
CA PRO A 109 -3.62 -14.69 -8.56
C PRO A 109 -2.78 -13.60 -7.90
N ILE A 110 -1.87 -14.03 -7.04
CA ILE A 110 -0.96 -13.14 -6.33
C ILE A 110 0.48 -13.44 -6.75
N TRP A 111 1.24 -12.41 -7.15
CA TRP A 111 2.67 -12.53 -7.44
C TRP A 111 3.45 -11.66 -6.47
N GLY A 112 4.55 -12.21 -5.93
CA GLY A 112 5.37 -11.55 -4.91
C GLY A 112 6.64 -10.94 -5.50
N ILE A 113 7.01 -9.76 -5.01
CA ILE A 113 8.28 -9.10 -5.29
C ILE A 113 8.99 -8.84 -3.96
N ALA A 114 10.12 -9.51 -3.74
CA ALA A 114 10.96 -9.26 -2.57
C ALA A 114 11.80 -8.01 -2.83
N TRP A 115 11.55 -6.95 -2.06
CA TRP A 115 12.18 -5.64 -2.22
C TRP A 115 13.49 -5.57 -1.41
N GLU A 116 14.61 -5.29 -2.11
CA GLU A 116 15.95 -5.13 -1.52
C GLU A 116 16.31 -6.25 -0.52
N ASP A 117 15.80 -7.47 -0.77
CA ASP A 117 15.92 -8.60 0.14
C ASP A 117 16.79 -9.71 -0.49
N PRO A 118 17.77 -10.26 0.22
CA PRO A 118 18.52 -11.42 -0.25
C PRO A 118 17.59 -12.58 -0.56
N ALA A 119 17.77 -13.22 -1.72
CA ALA A 119 16.89 -14.27 -2.20
C ALA A 119 16.76 -15.46 -1.23
N ASP A 120 17.84 -15.82 -0.52
CA ASP A 120 17.83 -16.85 0.51
C ASP A 120 16.99 -16.47 1.74
N LYS A 121 17.01 -15.19 2.12
CA LYS A 121 16.20 -14.66 3.23
C LYS A 121 14.73 -14.61 2.87
N ALA A 122 14.40 -14.11 1.68
CA ALA A 122 13.04 -14.13 1.16
C ALA A 122 12.50 -15.57 1.04
N ALA A 123 13.30 -16.52 0.54
CA ALA A 123 12.92 -17.93 0.47
C ALA A 123 12.66 -18.55 1.86
N ALA A 124 13.52 -18.23 2.85
CA ALA A 124 13.34 -18.68 4.24
C ALA A 124 12.07 -18.09 4.87
N PHE A 125 11.78 -16.82 4.60
CA PHE A 125 10.54 -16.15 5.02
C PHE A 125 9.30 -16.87 4.48
N LEU A 126 9.25 -17.14 3.17
CA LEU A 126 8.15 -17.84 2.53
C LEU A 126 8.01 -19.30 3.02
N THR A 127 9.11 -19.96 3.36
CA THR A 127 9.08 -21.29 3.98
C THR A 127 8.47 -21.25 5.38
N ARG A 128 8.76 -20.19 6.14
CA ARG A 128 8.31 -20.05 7.54
C ARG A 128 6.85 -19.65 7.65
N PHE A 129 6.41 -18.66 6.85
CA PHE A 129 5.08 -18.06 6.95
C PHE A 129 4.10 -18.54 5.88
N GLY A 130 4.54 -19.42 4.98
CA GLY A 130 3.77 -19.87 3.83
C GLY A 130 4.05 -19.04 2.57
N ASN A 131 3.83 -19.63 1.41
CA ASN A 131 3.99 -18.97 0.11
C ASN A 131 2.64 -18.84 -0.58
N PRO A 132 2.00 -17.66 -0.55
CA PRO A 132 0.72 -17.41 -1.22
C PRO A 132 0.88 -17.10 -2.72
N PHE A 133 2.12 -16.92 -3.17
CA PHE A 133 2.43 -16.37 -4.47
C PHE A 133 2.52 -17.45 -5.55
N GLY A 134 1.85 -17.23 -6.69
CA GLY A 134 2.02 -18.08 -7.87
C GLY A 134 3.41 -17.92 -8.53
N ARG A 135 4.01 -16.73 -8.44
CA ARG A 135 5.39 -16.44 -8.85
C ARG A 135 6.03 -15.47 -7.85
N VAL A 136 7.33 -15.64 -7.62
CA VAL A 136 8.11 -14.77 -6.73
C VAL A 136 9.40 -14.36 -7.41
N ALA A 137 9.73 -13.07 -7.34
CA ALA A 137 10.96 -12.52 -7.89
C ALA A 137 11.64 -11.55 -6.90
N ALA A 138 12.93 -11.31 -7.11
CA ALA A 138 13.74 -10.44 -6.28
C ALA A 138 14.04 -9.12 -7.00
N ASP A 139 13.62 -8.00 -6.41
CA ASP A 139 14.01 -6.64 -6.78
C ASP A 139 15.23 -6.23 -5.95
N LYS A 140 16.41 -6.72 -6.36
CA LYS A 140 17.65 -6.66 -5.58
C LYS A 140 18.15 -5.24 -5.34
N ASP A 141 17.95 -4.35 -6.29
CA ASP A 141 18.40 -2.95 -6.26
C ASP A 141 17.28 -1.97 -5.92
N GLY A 142 16.05 -2.46 -5.71
CA GLY A 142 14.88 -1.65 -5.37
C GLY A 142 14.34 -0.79 -6.52
N SER A 143 14.90 -0.89 -7.71
CA SER A 143 14.54 -0.04 -8.84
C SER A 143 13.10 -0.24 -9.29
N THR A 144 12.60 -1.47 -9.25
CA THR A 144 11.20 -1.78 -9.57
C THR A 144 10.26 -1.14 -8.57
N ALA A 145 10.54 -1.28 -7.27
CA ALA A 145 9.76 -0.68 -6.20
C ALA A 145 9.69 0.86 -6.34
N ILE A 146 10.83 1.51 -6.60
CA ILE A 146 10.89 2.95 -6.85
C ILE A 146 9.99 3.36 -8.04
N ASN A 147 10.03 2.60 -9.13
CA ASN A 147 9.24 2.88 -10.33
C ASN A 147 7.73 2.68 -10.08
N PHE A 148 7.34 1.80 -9.16
CA PHE A 148 5.95 1.64 -8.69
C PHE A 148 5.52 2.74 -7.71
N GLY A 149 6.46 3.59 -7.26
CA GLY A 149 6.21 4.61 -6.25
C GLY A 149 5.99 4.01 -4.86
N LEU A 150 6.69 2.90 -4.56
CA LEU A 150 6.64 2.23 -3.27
C LEU A 150 7.21 3.13 -2.17
N TYR A 151 6.52 3.21 -1.03
CA TYR A 151 6.99 3.93 0.16
C TYR A 151 7.56 2.98 1.22
N GLY A 152 7.11 1.72 1.22
CA GLY A 152 7.51 0.72 2.19
C GLY A 152 6.87 -0.63 1.89
N VAL A 153 7.01 -1.59 2.80
CA VAL A 153 6.39 -2.90 2.69
C VAL A 153 5.57 -3.22 3.94
N PRO A 154 4.45 -3.95 3.78
CA PRO A 154 3.92 -4.47 2.53
C PRO A 154 3.18 -3.40 1.72
N GLU A 155 3.20 -3.51 0.40
CA GLU A 155 2.32 -2.76 -0.50
C GLU A 155 1.77 -3.69 -1.58
N SER A 156 0.50 -3.49 -1.92
CA SER A 156 -0.21 -4.31 -2.91
C SER A 156 -0.77 -3.47 -4.05
N TYR A 157 -0.65 -3.98 -5.27
CA TYR A 157 -1.09 -3.33 -6.51
C TYR A 157 -1.93 -4.28 -7.33
N LEU A 158 -3.16 -3.90 -7.67
CA LEU A 158 -4.00 -4.66 -8.57
C LEU A 158 -3.82 -4.20 -10.02
N ILE A 159 -3.46 -5.15 -10.88
CA ILE A 159 -3.21 -4.93 -12.30
C ILE A 159 -4.37 -5.50 -13.10
N ASP A 160 -5.00 -4.65 -13.91
CA ASP A 160 -6.11 -5.04 -14.78
C ASP A 160 -5.63 -5.69 -16.09
N ARG A 161 -6.60 -6.13 -16.92
CA ARG A 161 -6.36 -6.76 -18.21
C ARG A 161 -5.63 -5.87 -19.22
N SER A 162 -5.64 -4.56 -19.04
CA SER A 162 -4.91 -3.60 -19.88
C SER A 162 -3.48 -3.34 -19.41
N GLY A 163 -3.06 -3.96 -18.29
CA GLY A 163 -1.76 -3.75 -17.67
C GLY A 163 -1.66 -2.45 -16.87
N ARG A 164 -2.80 -1.90 -16.41
CA ARG A 164 -2.85 -0.69 -15.59
C ARG A 164 -3.02 -1.03 -14.11
N ILE A 165 -2.45 -0.20 -13.26
CA ILE A 165 -2.67 -0.24 -11.82
C ILE A 165 -4.05 0.36 -11.54
N VAL A 166 -5.01 -0.43 -11.10
CA VAL A 166 -6.40 0.01 -10.86
C VAL A 166 -6.78 0.07 -9.40
N TRP A 167 -5.92 -0.43 -8.52
CA TRP A 167 -6.06 -0.33 -7.08
C TRP A 167 -4.68 -0.46 -6.43
N HIS A 168 -4.49 0.19 -5.29
CA HIS A 168 -3.27 0.18 -4.51
C HIS A 168 -3.59 0.25 -3.02
N MET A 169 -2.80 -0.44 -2.20
CA MET A 169 -2.84 -0.37 -0.75
C MET A 169 -1.42 -0.33 -0.20
N ALA A 170 -1.11 0.69 0.58
CA ALA A 170 0.08 0.78 1.39
C ALA A 170 -0.22 0.23 2.80
N GLY A 171 0.51 -0.79 3.21
CA GLY A 171 0.29 -1.50 4.47
C GLY A 171 -0.31 -2.89 4.29
N ALA A 172 -0.42 -3.62 5.41
CA ALA A 172 -0.91 -4.99 5.44
C ALA A 172 -2.39 -5.10 5.07
N LEU A 173 -2.73 -6.09 4.25
CA LEU A 173 -4.11 -6.41 3.92
C LEU A 173 -4.81 -7.03 5.13
N ASN A 174 -6.03 -6.56 5.38
CA ASN A 174 -6.92 -7.13 6.37
C ASN A 174 -8.29 -7.43 5.74
N ASP A 175 -9.15 -8.14 6.47
CA ASP A 175 -10.45 -8.58 5.95
C ASP A 175 -11.33 -7.40 5.48
N ALA A 176 -11.32 -6.28 6.19
CA ALA A 176 -12.12 -5.11 5.83
C ALA A 176 -11.67 -4.48 4.51
N VAL A 177 -10.36 -4.31 4.30
CA VAL A 177 -9.79 -3.82 3.03
C VAL A 177 -10.09 -4.79 1.89
N ILE A 178 -9.96 -6.09 2.14
CA ILE A 178 -10.26 -7.10 1.13
C ILE A 178 -11.73 -7.03 0.71
N GLU A 179 -12.65 -7.03 1.67
CA GLU A 179 -14.09 -7.08 1.40
C GLU A 179 -14.60 -5.78 0.77
N HIS A 180 -14.18 -4.63 1.30
CA HIS A 180 -14.78 -3.35 0.91
C HIS A 180 -14.04 -2.64 -0.23
N GLU A 181 -12.77 -2.99 -0.51
CA GLU A 181 -11.96 -2.30 -1.51
C GLU A 181 -11.39 -3.24 -2.58
N LEU A 182 -10.56 -4.23 -2.18
CA LEU A 182 -9.84 -5.08 -3.13
C LEU A 182 -10.79 -5.95 -3.97
N MET A 183 -11.73 -6.66 -3.35
CA MET A 183 -12.62 -7.56 -4.08
C MET A 183 -13.59 -6.81 -5.02
N PRO A 184 -14.18 -5.67 -4.65
CA PRO A 184 -14.91 -4.83 -5.60
C PRO A 184 -14.04 -4.33 -6.75
N ALA A 185 -12.78 -3.92 -6.50
CA ALA A 185 -11.83 -3.52 -7.54
C ALA A 185 -11.47 -4.70 -8.46
N PHE A 186 -11.23 -5.88 -7.88
CA PHE A 186 -10.90 -7.10 -8.62
C PHE A 186 -12.04 -7.53 -9.57
N VAL A 187 -13.30 -7.44 -9.11
CA VAL A 187 -14.46 -7.74 -9.95
C VAL A 187 -14.59 -6.75 -11.10
N ARG A 188 -14.40 -5.44 -10.84
CA ARG A 188 -14.41 -4.41 -11.90
C ARG A 188 -13.28 -4.59 -12.90
N ALA A 189 -12.10 -4.99 -12.45
CA ALA A 189 -10.92 -5.19 -13.30
C ALA A 189 -11.02 -6.41 -14.22
N LYS A 190 -11.99 -7.32 -14.00
CA LYS A 190 -12.28 -8.47 -14.88
C LYS A 190 -13.07 -8.09 -16.13
N SER A 191 -13.79 -6.99 -16.08
CA SER A 191 -14.63 -6.53 -17.19
C SER A 191 -13.81 -5.72 -18.19
#